data_67801177abac65828f059e4eb9641b12
#
_entry.id   67801177abac65828f059e4eb9641b12
#
_cell.length_a   1.000
_cell.length_b   1.000
_cell.length_c   1.000
_cell.angle_alpha   90.00
_cell.angle_beta   90.00
_cell.angle_gamma   90.00
#
_symmetry.space_group_name_H-M   'P 1'
#
loop_
_entity.id
_entity.type
_entity.pdbx_description
1 polymer ?
#
loop_
_entity_poly.entity_id
_entity_poly.type
_entity_poly.pdbx_seq_one_letter_code
_entity_poly.pdbx_strand_id
1 'polypeptide(L)'
;MREKTINFSREKNDILKIERDISFEDIILAIENGYLLDDIEHPNREKYPNQYVFVVFCQKKDYLYLVPYVENESEIFLKTIFPSRKMKKKYEEEIKKCKN
;
A
#
# COMPACT_ATOMS: atom_id res chain seq x y z
N MET A 1 6.15 20.47 7.55
CA MET A 1 5.33 19.55 6.75
C MET A 1 4.15 19.05 7.57
N ARG A 2 2.98 19.05 6.99
CA ARG A 2 1.82 18.58 7.70
C ARG A 2 1.64 17.07 7.49
N GLU A 3 1.40 16.36 8.57
CA GLU A 3 1.12 14.95 8.51
C GLU A 3 -0.37 14.73 8.38
N LYS A 4 -0.74 13.77 7.54
CA LYS A 4 -2.13 13.40 7.36
C LYS A 4 -2.43 12.14 8.14
N THR A 5 -3.66 12.04 8.63
CA THR A 5 -4.13 10.85 9.31
C THR A 5 -4.38 9.76 8.28
N ILE A 6 -3.96 8.54 8.59
CA ILE A 6 -4.20 7.40 7.71
C ILE A 6 -5.34 6.59 8.29
N ASN A 7 -6.40 6.42 7.49
CA ASN A 7 -7.59 5.69 7.90
C ASN A 7 -7.92 4.59 6.90
N PHE A 8 -8.76 3.68 7.33
CA PHE A 8 -9.23 2.59 6.48
C PHE A 8 -10.51 2.02 7.08
N SER A 9 -11.22 1.22 6.27
CA SER A 9 -12.43 0.56 6.74
C SER A 9 -12.07 -0.62 7.62
N ARG A 10 -12.60 -0.65 8.85
CA ARG A 10 -12.37 -1.77 9.75
C ARG A 10 -12.92 -3.06 9.16
N GLU A 11 -14.10 -2.97 8.54
CA GLU A 11 -14.73 -4.12 7.92
C GLU A 11 -13.87 -4.68 6.79
N LYS A 12 -13.35 -3.80 5.94
CA LYS A 12 -12.48 -4.22 4.85
C LYS A 12 -11.19 -4.84 5.39
N ASN A 13 -10.67 -4.29 6.48
CA ASN A 13 -9.46 -4.81 7.10
C ASN A 13 -9.68 -6.26 7.57
N ASP A 14 -10.82 -6.53 8.17
CA ASP A 14 -11.14 -7.88 8.65
C ASP A 14 -11.23 -8.85 7.48
N ILE A 15 -11.83 -8.41 6.37
CA ILE A 15 -11.93 -9.23 5.17
C ILE A 15 -10.55 -9.56 4.63
N LEU A 16 -9.67 -8.56 4.56
CA LEU A 16 -8.32 -8.76 4.05
C LEU A 16 -7.52 -9.73 4.89
N LYS A 17 -7.70 -9.68 6.21
CA LYS A 17 -7.01 -10.63 7.10
C LYS A 17 -7.41 -12.06 6.81
N ILE A 18 -8.69 -12.26 6.52
CA ILE A 18 -9.22 -13.59 6.25
C ILE A 18 -8.85 -14.07 4.84
N GLU A 19 -9.04 -13.20 3.85
CA GLU A 19 -8.89 -13.60 2.45
C GLU A 19 -7.47 -13.58 1.94
N ARG A 20 -6.65 -12.65 2.44
CA ARG A 20 -5.30 -12.42 1.90
C ARG A 20 -4.20 -12.47 2.95
N ASP A 21 -4.56 -12.72 4.20
CA ASP A 21 -3.60 -12.78 5.30
C ASP A 21 -2.73 -11.53 5.38
N ILE A 22 -3.35 -10.38 5.17
CA ILE A 22 -2.67 -9.08 5.23
C ILE A 22 -3.63 -8.09 5.87
N SER A 23 -3.10 -7.11 6.60
CA SER A 23 -3.93 -6.08 7.23
C SER A 23 -3.42 -4.71 6.85
N PHE A 24 -4.28 -3.70 7.01
CA PHE A 24 -3.85 -2.32 6.82
C PHE A 24 -2.80 -1.92 7.85
N GLU A 25 -2.85 -2.49 9.06
CA GLU A 25 -1.83 -2.24 10.07
C GLU A 25 -0.46 -2.71 9.59
N ASP A 26 -0.40 -3.87 8.92
CA ASP A 26 0.86 -4.37 8.35
C ASP A 26 1.43 -3.38 7.34
N ILE A 27 0.56 -2.81 6.51
CA ILE A 27 0.96 -1.86 5.49
C ILE A 27 1.46 -0.56 6.12
N ILE A 28 0.72 -0.05 7.10
CA ILE A 28 1.10 1.20 7.77
C ILE A 28 2.45 1.04 8.46
N LEU A 29 2.66 -0.10 9.12
CA LEU A 29 3.93 -0.37 9.76
C LEU A 29 5.07 -0.41 8.74
N ALA A 30 4.84 -1.05 7.59
CA ALA A 30 5.86 -1.11 6.55
C ALA A 30 6.20 0.30 6.03
N ILE A 31 5.20 1.15 5.85
CA ILE A 31 5.42 2.52 5.40
C ILE A 31 6.23 3.28 6.46
N GLU A 32 5.87 3.13 7.73
CA GLU A 32 6.57 3.81 8.82
C GLU A 32 8.03 3.38 8.93
N ASN A 33 8.31 2.14 8.55
CA ASN A 33 9.67 1.60 8.58
C ASN A 33 10.47 1.92 7.32
N GLY A 34 9.91 2.72 6.42
CA GLY A 34 10.65 3.17 5.25
C GLY A 34 10.52 2.28 4.03
N TYR A 35 9.53 1.40 3.98
CA TYR A 35 9.38 0.47 2.87
C TYR A 35 8.31 0.88 1.87
N LEU A 36 7.98 2.16 1.82
CA LEU A 36 7.17 2.72 0.75
C LEU A 36 8.09 2.94 -0.45
N LEU A 37 7.93 2.12 -1.47
CA LEU A 37 8.84 2.15 -2.62
C LEU A 37 8.43 3.17 -3.67
N ASP A 38 7.14 3.44 -3.78
CA ASP A 38 6.66 4.39 -4.79
C ASP A 38 5.23 4.80 -4.45
N ASP A 39 4.79 5.87 -5.09
CA ASP A 39 3.45 6.43 -4.92
C ASP A 39 3.03 6.87 -6.31
N ILE A 40 2.19 6.09 -6.97
CA ILE A 40 1.87 6.26 -8.37
C ILE A 40 0.38 6.52 -8.57
N GLU A 41 0.03 7.00 -9.76
CA GLU A 41 -1.37 7.17 -10.12
C GLU A 41 -1.99 5.80 -10.34
N HIS A 42 -3.30 5.70 -10.05
CA HIS A 42 -4.00 4.42 -10.26
C HIS A 42 -3.88 4.02 -11.74
N PRO A 43 -3.55 2.74 -12.03
CA PRO A 43 -3.38 2.31 -13.41
C PRO A 43 -4.61 2.53 -14.29
N ASN A 44 -5.81 2.43 -13.71
CA ASN A 44 -7.05 2.69 -14.44
C ASN A 44 -7.55 4.09 -14.10
N ARG A 45 -6.98 5.09 -14.73
CA ARG A 45 -7.29 6.48 -14.43
C ARG A 45 -8.69 6.88 -14.85
N GLU A 46 -9.21 6.24 -15.89
CA GLU A 46 -10.57 6.57 -16.35
C GLU A 46 -11.62 6.22 -15.30
N LYS A 47 -11.47 5.06 -14.67
CA LYS A 47 -12.42 4.62 -13.66
C LYS A 47 -12.11 5.23 -12.29
N TYR A 48 -10.83 5.45 -12.01
CA TYR A 48 -10.40 5.94 -10.69
C TYR A 48 -9.52 7.18 -10.82
N PRO A 49 -10.09 8.30 -11.33
CA PRO A 49 -9.28 9.49 -11.66
C PRO A 49 -8.62 10.14 -10.47
N ASN A 50 -9.17 9.96 -9.26
CA ASN A 50 -8.66 10.61 -8.06
C ASN A 50 -8.00 9.63 -7.11
N GLN A 51 -7.66 8.43 -7.58
CA GLN A 51 -7.01 7.45 -6.74
C GLN A 51 -5.54 7.29 -7.12
N TYR A 52 -4.75 7.06 -6.10
CA TYR A 52 -3.33 6.80 -6.24
C TYR A 52 -3.04 5.46 -5.59
N VAL A 53 -1.82 4.96 -5.79
CA VAL A 53 -1.45 3.64 -5.30
C VAL A 53 -0.09 3.73 -4.62
N PHE A 54 -0.04 3.33 -3.34
CA PHE A 54 1.23 3.12 -2.67
C PHE A 54 1.80 1.77 -3.09
N VAL A 55 3.07 1.76 -3.42
CA VAL A 55 3.79 0.52 -3.71
C VAL A 55 4.62 0.21 -2.47
N VAL A 56 4.24 -0.83 -1.74
CA VAL A 56 4.79 -1.09 -0.40
C VAL A 56 5.39 -2.49 -0.35
N PHE A 57 6.61 -2.59 0.18
CA PHE A 57 7.20 -3.88 0.45
C PHE A 57 6.93 -4.25 1.91
N CYS A 58 6.23 -5.34 2.12
CA CYS A 58 5.93 -5.84 3.46
C CYS A 58 6.96 -6.89 3.83
N GLN A 59 7.92 -6.53 4.70
CA GLN A 59 8.98 -7.44 5.11
C GLN A 59 8.44 -8.68 5.79
N LYS A 60 7.40 -8.50 6.60
CA LYS A 60 6.78 -9.61 7.33
C LYS A 60 6.31 -10.71 6.39
N LYS A 61 5.78 -10.32 5.23
CA LYS A 61 5.27 -11.26 4.24
C LYS A 61 6.28 -11.55 3.15
N ASP A 62 7.37 -10.80 3.09
CA ASP A 62 8.38 -10.90 2.04
C ASP A 62 7.72 -10.76 0.67
N TYR A 63 6.84 -9.78 0.54
CA TYR A 63 6.09 -9.58 -0.69
C TYR A 63 5.75 -8.12 -0.91
N LEU A 64 5.52 -7.76 -2.17
CA LEU A 64 5.16 -6.40 -2.54
C LEU A 64 3.66 -6.29 -2.73
N TYR A 65 3.10 -5.22 -2.18
CA TYR A 65 1.66 -4.97 -2.23
C TYR A 65 1.38 -3.61 -2.84
N LEU A 66 0.24 -3.53 -3.52
CA LEU A 66 -0.30 -2.29 -4.03
C LEU A 66 -1.46 -1.88 -3.15
N VAL A 67 -1.47 -0.62 -2.74
CA VAL A 67 -2.47 -0.13 -1.79
C VAL A 67 -3.10 1.13 -2.37
N PRO A 68 -4.21 0.97 -3.09
CA PRO A 68 -4.93 2.13 -3.61
C PRO A 68 -5.48 2.99 -2.48
N TYR A 69 -5.41 4.29 -2.66
CA TYR A 69 -5.90 5.23 -1.65
C TYR A 69 -6.45 6.49 -2.30
N VAL A 70 -7.24 7.22 -1.52
CA VAL A 70 -7.67 8.57 -1.87
C VAL A 70 -7.23 9.47 -0.73
N GLU A 71 -7.08 10.75 -1.00
CA GLU A 71 -6.67 11.67 0.05
C GLU A 71 -7.35 13.03 -0.11
N ASN A 72 -7.49 13.72 1.02
CA ASN A 72 -7.89 15.10 1.04
C ASN A 72 -6.87 15.87 1.87
N GLU A 73 -7.23 17.08 2.34
CA GLU A 73 -6.26 17.92 3.03
C GLU A 73 -5.76 17.36 4.35
N SER A 74 -6.56 16.52 5.01
CA SER A 74 -6.24 16.05 6.35
C SER A 74 -6.11 14.55 6.47
N GLU A 75 -6.49 13.78 5.44
CA GLU A 75 -6.63 12.35 5.59
C GLU A 75 -6.20 11.60 4.33
N ILE A 76 -5.58 10.45 4.54
CA ILE A 76 -5.32 9.46 3.51
C ILE A 76 -6.18 8.26 3.86
N PHE A 77 -7.05 7.83 2.94
CA PHE A 77 -7.93 6.71 3.19
C PHE A 77 -7.52 5.55 2.29
N LEU A 78 -7.05 4.46 2.92
CA LEU A 78 -6.60 3.26 2.21
C LEU A 78 -7.81 2.44 1.78
N LYS A 79 -7.91 2.14 0.49
CA LYS A 79 -9.09 1.49 -0.06
C LYS A 79 -9.04 -0.03 0.03
N THR A 80 -7.90 -0.61 -0.32
CA THR A 80 -7.73 -2.06 -0.30
C THR A 80 -6.25 -2.38 -0.38
N ILE A 81 -5.91 -3.68 -0.36
CA ILE A 81 -4.53 -4.15 -0.47
C ILE A 81 -4.55 -5.35 -1.39
N PHE A 82 -3.66 -5.40 -2.36
CA PHE A 82 -3.52 -6.64 -3.13
C PHE A 82 -2.07 -6.87 -3.51
N PRO A 83 -1.65 -8.14 -3.54
CA PRO A 83 -0.27 -8.46 -3.91
C PRO A 83 -0.06 -8.28 -5.40
N SER A 84 1.17 -8.00 -5.81
CA SER A 84 1.47 -7.85 -7.22
C SER A 84 2.81 -8.48 -7.52
N ARG A 85 2.76 -9.61 -8.22
CA ARG A 85 3.97 -10.30 -8.68
C ARG A 85 4.67 -9.46 -9.74
N LYS A 86 3.89 -8.85 -10.62
CA LYS A 86 4.43 -8.03 -11.70
C LYS A 86 5.24 -6.87 -11.13
N MET A 87 4.67 -6.17 -10.16
CA MET A 87 5.35 -5.03 -9.56
C MET A 87 6.50 -5.47 -8.69
N LYS A 88 6.39 -6.63 -8.04
CA LYS A 88 7.48 -7.17 -7.25
C LYS A 88 8.72 -7.35 -8.13
N LYS A 89 8.52 -7.83 -9.35
CA LYS A 89 9.61 -8.01 -10.29
C LYS A 89 10.16 -6.66 -10.76
N LYS A 90 9.26 -5.71 -11.02
CA LYS A 90 9.66 -4.39 -11.46
C LYS A 90 10.51 -3.65 -10.43
N TYR A 91 10.20 -3.81 -9.15
CA TYR A 91 10.91 -3.13 -8.06
C TYR A 91 11.91 -4.03 -7.37
N GLU A 92 12.41 -5.05 -8.07
CA GLU A 92 13.30 -6.04 -7.49
C GLU A 92 14.55 -5.42 -6.86
N GLU A 93 15.13 -4.41 -7.51
CA GLU A 93 16.33 -3.78 -6.98
C GLU A 93 16.05 -3.02 -5.68
N GLU A 94 14.94 -2.31 -5.65
CA GLU A 94 14.54 -1.58 -4.43
C GLU A 94 14.26 -2.55 -3.28
N ILE A 95 13.64 -3.68 -3.60
CA ILE A 95 13.34 -4.69 -2.58
C ILE A 95 14.63 -5.27 -2.01
N LYS A 96 15.63 -5.50 -2.84
CA LYS A 96 16.92 -5.99 -2.36
C LYS A 96 17.53 -5.03 -1.35
N LYS A 97 17.40 -3.73 -1.57
CA LYS A 97 17.90 -2.74 -0.63
C LYS A 97 17.15 -2.81 0.69
N CYS A 98 15.86 -3.13 0.65
CA CYS A 98 15.06 -3.25 1.88
C CYS A 98 15.50 -4.44 2.72
N LYS A 99 16.07 -5.46 2.09
CA LYS A 99 16.45 -6.69 2.79
C LYS A 99 17.83 -6.62 3.43
N ASN A 100 18.58 -5.59 3.13
CA ASN A 100 19.95 -5.47 3.66
C ASN A 100 20.00 -4.63 4.92
#